data_320c4cc8f1f5f441dba64d91a36b9cf7
#
_entry.id   320c4cc8f1f5f441dba64d91a36b9cf7
#
_cell.length_a   1.000
_cell.length_b   1.000
_cell.length_c   1.000
_cell.angle_alpha   90.00
_cell.angle_beta   90.00
_cell.angle_gamma   90.00
#
_symmetry.space_group_name_H-M   'P 1'
#
loop_
_entity.id
_entity.type
_entity.pdbx_description
1 polymer ?
#
loop_
_entity_poly.entity_id
_entity_poly.type
_entity_poly.pdbx_seq_one_letter_code
_entity_poly.pdbx_strand_id
1 'polypeptide(L)'
;LQGFGSFEGVKQTKGELYDYLKAHNCLLFLNESNADLAEMAAQRNFERVVSYGQDETANVQGEVVDCAPFLRFRWHEAGGEWKEVLTHLVGAYNLDNMLAAIAIGLHFGVAPQKICHALENYIPSNNRSQLTETPNNKLVVDAYNANPSSMAAAIENFRLMAVDNKMAILGDMRELGEATAEEHQKVADLLVAAGITNVWLVGENFGKTVTTFKKFKDVEEVKAEIARCQPKNHYILIKGSNGTKLYELPELL
;
A
#
# COMPACT_ATOMS: atom_id res chain seq x y z
N LEU A 1 -3.45 0.05 -16.05
CA LEU A 1 -3.88 -0.88 -17.12
C LEU A 1 -3.93 -0.21 -18.49
N GLN A 2 -4.34 1.06 -18.58
CA GLN A 2 -4.53 1.73 -19.87
C GLN A 2 -3.27 1.77 -20.74
N GLY A 3 -2.08 1.99 -20.15
CA GLY A 3 -0.80 2.00 -20.89
C GLY A 3 -0.29 0.62 -21.31
N PHE A 4 -0.76 -0.45 -20.69
CA PHE A 4 -0.32 -1.85 -20.95
C PHE A 4 -1.44 -2.71 -21.55
N GLY A 5 -2.63 -2.15 -21.80
CA GLY A 5 -3.79 -2.81 -22.39
C GLY A 5 -4.54 -3.77 -21.46
N SER A 6 -3.83 -4.54 -20.64
CA SER A 6 -4.41 -5.55 -19.76
C SER A 6 -3.49 -5.87 -18.58
N PHE A 7 -3.96 -6.67 -17.63
CA PHE A 7 -3.12 -7.22 -16.56
C PHE A 7 -2.01 -8.13 -17.12
N GLU A 8 -2.34 -8.95 -18.13
CA GLU A 8 -1.35 -9.75 -18.84
C GLU A 8 -0.29 -8.89 -19.54
N GLY A 9 -0.67 -7.73 -20.10
CA GLY A 9 0.29 -6.76 -20.67
C GLY A 9 1.23 -6.20 -19.60
N VAL A 10 0.75 -5.97 -18.38
CA VAL A 10 1.59 -5.59 -17.23
C VAL A 10 2.57 -6.72 -16.88
N LYS A 11 2.10 -7.98 -16.80
CA LYS A 11 2.96 -9.15 -16.54
C LYS A 11 4.04 -9.29 -17.62
N GLN A 12 3.66 -9.17 -18.89
CA GLN A 12 4.60 -9.24 -20.01
C GLN A 12 5.69 -8.16 -19.90
N THR A 13 5.32 -6.92 -19.70
CA THR A 13 6.27 -5.81 -19.58
C THR A 13 7.20 -5.97 -18.37
N LYS A 14 6.66 -6.40 -17.21
CA LYS A 14 7.51 -6.73 -16.06
C LYS A 14 8.40 -7.95 -16.33
N GLY A 15 7.94 -8.89 -17.15
CA GLY A 15 8.68 -10.06 -17.59
C GLY A 15 9.95 -9.71 -18.36
N GLU A 16 9.98 -8.58 -19.08
CA GLU A 16 11.18 -8.12 -19.78
C GLU A 16 12.39 -7.95 -18.85
N LEU A 17 12.18 -7.48 -17.61
CA LEU A 17 13.22 -7.42 -16.58
C LEU A 17 13.72 -8.83 -16.22
N TYR A 18 12.79 -9.79 -16.06
CA TYR A 18 13.15 -11.17 -15.75
C TYR A 18 13.94 -11.80 -16.90
N ASP A 19 13.55 -11.55 -18.16
CA ASP A 19 14.26 -12.03 -19.34
C ASP A 19 15.69 -11.46 -19.41
N TYR A 20 15.83 -10.17 -19.15
CA TYR A 20 17.13 -9.51 -19.05
C TYR A 20 18.02 -10.13 -17.95
N LEU A 21 17.48 -10.28 -16.75
CA LEU A 21 18.22 -10.86 -15.62
C LEU A 21 18.66 -12.30 -15.91
N LYS A 22 17.79 -13.11 -16.53
CA LYS A 22 18.12 -14.49 -16.94
C LYS A 22 19.21 -14.52 -18.00
N ALA A 23 19.09 -13.70 -19.04
CA ALA A 23 20.06 -13.63 -20.13
C ALA A 23 21.48 -13.25 -19.67
N HIS A 24 21.58 -12.47 -18.59
CA HIS A 24 22.85 -11.99 -18.04
C HIS A 24 23.30 -12.77 -16.80
N ASN A 25 22.64 -13.86 -16.45
CA ASN A 25 22.89 -14.66 -15.23
C ASN A 25 22.93 -13.81 -13.95
N CYS A 26 22.04 -12.82 -13.86
CA CYS A 26 21.92 -11.94 -12.71
C CYS A 26 21.20 -12.63 -11.55
N LEU A 27 21.41 -12.11 -10.34
CA LEU A 27 20.65 -12.49 -9.15
C LEU A 27 19.23 -11.89 -9.21
N LEU A 28 18.23 -12.71 -8.91
CA LEU A 28 16.85 -12.30 -8.72
C LEU A 28 16.50 -12.26 -7.22
N PHE A 29 16.01 -11.11 -6.73
CA PHE A 29 15.30 -11.05 -5.46
C PHE A 29 13.81 -11.25 -5.73
N LEU A 30 13.24 -12.33 -5.19
CA LEU A 30 11.90 -12.79 -5.53
C LEU A 30 10.96 -12.73 -4.32
N ASN A 31 9.86 -12.00 -4.44
CA ASN A 31 8.72 -12.17 -3.54
C ASN A 31 8.02 -13.49 -3.89
N GLU A 32 8.31 -14.54 -3.12
CA GLU A 32 7.79 -15.89 -3.34
C GLU A 32 6.31 -16.01 -2.97
N SER A 33 5.84 -15.21 -2.03
CA SER A 33 4.42 -15.16 -1.64
C SER A 33 3.50 -14.49 -2.68
N ASN A 34 4.08 -13.83 -3.69
CA ASN A 34 3.31 -13.31 -4.81
C ASN A 34 3.28 -14.33 -5.95
N ALA A 35 2.12 -14.98 -6.12
CA ALA A 35 1.94 -16.07 -7.08
C ALA A 35 2.31 -15.68 -8.53
N ASP A 36 1.97 -14.46 -8.98
CA ASP A 36 2.31 -13.99 -10.31
C ASP A 36 3.81 -13.87 -10.51
N LEU A 37 4.54 -13.32 -9.52
CA LEU A 37 5.99 -13.17 -9.58
C LEU A 37 6.68 -14.53 -9.50
N ALA A 38 6.21 -15.43 -8.65
CA ALA A 38 6.72 -16.79 -8.52
C ALA A 38 6.55 -17.58 -9.82
N GLU A 39 5.37 -17.52 -10.45
CA GLU A 39 5.10 -18.11 -11.75
C GLU A 39 6.03 -17.58 -12.84
N MET A 40 6.18 -16.24 -12.93
CA MET A 40 7.06 -15.61 -13.92
C MET A 40 8.53 -16.03 -13.75
N ALA A 41 8.99 -16.21 -12.51
CA ALA A 41 10.32 -16.69 -12.20
C ALA A 41 10.49 -18.17 -12.57
N ALA A 42 9.51 -19.02 -12.22
CA ALA A 42 9.52 -20.45 -12.50
C ALA A 42 9.59 -20.75 -14.01
N GLN A 43 8.86 -19.99 -14.83
CA GLN A 43 8.88 -20.13 -16.29
C GLN A 43 10.28 -19.89 -16.92
N ARG A 44 11.17 -19.18 -16.22
CA ARG A 44 12.50 -18.78 -16.71
C ARG A 44 13.67 -19.57 -16.11
N ASN A 45 13.40 -20.43 -15.13
CA ASN A 45 14.41 -21.31 -14.50
C ASN A 45 15.68 -20.54 -14.06
N PHE A 46 15.52 -19.58 -13.14
CA PHE A 46 16.66 -18.84 -12.59
C PHE A 46 17.60 -19.75 -11.79
N GLU A 47 18.91 -19.57 -11.95
CA GLU A 47 19.93 -20.29 -11.18
C GLU A 47 20.30 -19.57 -9.88
N ARG A 48 20.10 -18.25 -9.85
CA ARG A 48 20.47 -17.38 -8.73
C ARG A 48 19.27 -16.60 -8.24
N VAL A 49 18.67 -17.10 -7.15
CA VAL A 49 17.49 -16.48 -6.53
C VAL A 49 17.74 -16.30 -5.04
N VAL A 50 17.36 -15.16 -4.51
CA VAL A 50 17.16 -14.93 -3.08
C VAL A 50 15.67 -14.62 -2.90
N SER A 51 14.95 -15.58 -2.31
CA SER A 51 13.51 -15.45 -2.08
C SER A 51 13.22 -14.78 -0.74
N TYR A 52 12.11 -14.06 -0.70
CA TYR A 52 11.54 -13.51 0.53
C TYR A 52 10.02 -13.62 0.49
N GLY A 53 9.40 -13.70 1.65
CA GLY A 53 7.95 -13.82 1.75
C GLY A 53 7.48 -14.34 3.10
N GLN A 54 6.23 -14.80 3.13
CA GLN A 54 5.60 -15.38 4.32
C GLN A 54 5.68 -16.91 4.32
N ASP A 55 6.11 -17.51 3.21
CA ASP A 55 6.22 -18.95 3.06
C ASP A 55 7.47 -19.49 3.77
N GLU A 56 7.35 -20.68 4.36
CA GLU A 56 8.44 -21.34 5.10
C GLU A 56 9.66 -21.68 4.21
N THR A 57 9.47 -21.71 2.91
CA THR A 57 10.52 -21.99 1.91
C THR A 57 11.39 -20.79 1.57
N ALA A 58 10.94 -19.58 1.92
CA ALA A 58 11.65 -18.35 1.60
C ALA A 58 13.01 -18.24 2.32
N ASN A 59 14.04 -17.71 1.65
CA ASN A 59 15.34 -17.45 2.28
C ASN A 59 15.24 -16.41 3.39
N VAL A 60 14.35 -15.44 3.24
CA VAL A 60 13.97 -14.47 4.28
C VAL A 60 12.48 -14.58 4.50
N GLN A 61 12.11 -15.13 5.64
CA GLN A 61 10.71 -15.28 6.03
C GLN A 61 10.29 -14.18 6.99
N GLY A 62 9.03 -13.72 6.88
CA GLY A 62 8.45 -12.77 7.82
C GLY A 62 6.95 -12.89 7.93
N GLU A 63 6.43 -12.45 9.07
CA GLU A 63 5.01 -12.42 9.34
C GLU A 63 4.61 -11.18 10.13
N VAL A 64 3.39 -10.72 9.92
CA VAL A 64 2.82 -9.60 10.67
C VAL A 64 2.50 -10.05 12.09
N VAL A 65 2.99 -9.29 13.08
CA VAL A 65 2.61 -9.46 14.50
C VAL A 65 1.35 -8.65 14.78
N ASP A 66 1.39 -7.36 14.46
CA ASP A 66 0.22 -6.46 14.49
C ASP A 66 0.42 -5.23 13.59
N CYS A 67 -0.65 -4.45 13.41
CA CYS A 67 -0.62 -3.22 12.63
C CYS A 67 -1.62 -2.19 13.20
N ALA A 68 -1.29 -1.61 14.37
CA ALA A 68 -2.21 -0.71 15.09
C ALA A 68 -1.51 0.51 15.73
N PRO A 69 -1.24 1.61 15.02
CA PRO A 69 -1.38 1.86 13.60
C PRO A 69 -0.19 1.41 12.75
N PHE A 70 0.99 1.24 13.37
CA PHE A 70 2.22 0.91 12.67
C PHE A 70 2.40 -0.59 12.50
N LEU A 71 3.01 -0.97 11.39
CA LEU A 71 3.38 -2.35 11.12
C LEU A 71 4.43 -2.81 12.12
N ARG A 72 4.08 -3.81 12.93
CA ARG A 72 5.00 -4.64 13.71
C ARG A 72 5.06 -6.00 13.08
N PHE A 73 6.24 -6.47 12.77
CA PHE A 73 6.45 -7.76 12.12
C PHE A 73 7.68 -8.45 12.71
N ARG A 74 7.75 -9.75 12.51
CA ARG A 74 8.97 -10.52 12.81
C ARG A 74 9.46 -11.21 11.56
N TRP A 75 10.76 -11.42 11.53
CA TRP A 75 11.44 -12.03 10.39
C TRP A 75 12.64 -12.86 10.83
N HIS A 76 13.07 -13.81 9.99
CA HIS A 76 14.32 -14.54 10.14
C HIS A 76 14.89 -14.95 8.79
N GLU A 77 16.18 -15.24 8.74
CA GLU A 77 16.80 -16.00 7.65
C GLU A 77 16.49 -17.49 7.84
N ALA A 78 16.45 -18.26 6.75
CA ALA A 78 16.20 -19.69 6.81
C ALA A 78 17.10 -20.38 7.86
N GLY A 79 16.48 -21.00 8.87
CA GLY A 79 17.16 -21.62 10.00
C GLY A 79 17.70 -20.68 11.07
N GLY A 80 17.46 -19.38 10.96
CA GLY A 80 17.87 -18.37 11.93
C GLY A 80 16.83 -18.09 13.03
N GLU A 81 17.20 -17.22 13.96
CA GLU A 81 16.29 -16.76 15.03
C GLU A 81 15.38 -15.63 14.56
N TRP A 82 14.15 -15.62 15.08
CA TRP A 82 13.19 -14.56 14.84
C TRP A 82 13.66 -13.23 15.45
N LYS A 83 13.54 -12.18 14.65
CA LYS A 83 13.81 -10.80 15.03
C LYS A 83 12.53 -9.99 14.82
N GLU A 84 12.14 -9.20 15.81
CA GLU A 84 10.96 -8.35 15.75
C GLU A 84 11.37 -6.91 15.41
N VAL A 85 10.55 -6.24 14.61
CA VAL A 85 10.76 -4.86 14.16
C VAL A 85 9.42 -4.12 14.25
N LEU A 86 9.42 -2.96 14.91
CA LEU A 86 8.32 -2.01 14.89
C LEU A 86 8.69 -0.84 13.98
N THR A 87 7.92 -0.65 12.92
CA THR A 87 8.18 0.40 11.92
C THR A 87 7.35 1.67 12.19
N HIS A 88 7.59 2.72 11.40
CA HIS A 88 6.72 3.88 11.29
C HIS A 88 5.83 3.84 10.04
N LEU A 89 5.66 2.67 9.43
CA LEU A 89 4.80 2.45 8.27
C LEU A 89 3.42 1.99 8.70
N VAL A 90 2.39 2.56 8.10
CA VAL A 90 1.01 2.12 8.29
C VAL A 90 0.67 1.10 7.20
N GLY A 91 0.15 -0.06 7.61
CA GLY A 91 -0.36 -1.07 6.69
C GLY A 91 0.47 -2.34 6.60
N ALA A 92 -0.21 -3.47 6.83
CA ALA A 92 0.37 -4.81 6.76
C ALA A 92 0.97 -5.15 5.38
N TYR A 93 0.46 -4.54 4.30
CA TYR A 93 0.98 -4.69 2.94
C TYR A 93 2.42 -4.18 2.76
N ASN A 94 2.95 -3.44 3.73
CA ASN A 94 4.37 -3.03 3.73
C ASN A 94 5.31 -4.15 4.17
N LEU A 95 4.81 -5.28 4.69
CA LEU A 95 5.65 -6.41 5.05
C LEU A 95 6.54 -6.85 3.87
N ASP A 96 5.97 -7.01 2.68
CA ASP A 96 6.72 -7.42 1.49
C ASP A 96 7.86 -6.45 1.15
N ASN A 97 7.62 -5.13 1.32
CA ASN A 97 8.64 -4.12 1.10
C ASN A 97 9.77 -4.22 2.14
N MET A 98 9.42 -4.50 3.41
CA MET A 98 10.40 -4.70 4.47
C MET A 98 11.24 -5.95 4.23
N LEU A 99 10.60 -7.07 3.86
CA LEU A 99 11.30 -8.32 3.56
C LEU A 99 12.22 -8.19 2.34
N ALA A 100 11.79 -7.45 1.31
CA ALA A 100 12.66 -7.12 0.18
C ALA A 100 13.91 -6.35 0.63
N ALA A 101 13.74 -5.31 1.46
CA ALA A 101 14.85 -4.53 1.98
C ALA A 101 15.80 -5.37 2.84
N ILE A 102 15.26 -6.27 3.66
CA ILE A 102 16.03 -7.22 4.47
C ILE A 102 16.85 -8.16 3.58
N ALA A 103 16.20 -8.81 2.60
CA ALA A 103 16.85 -9.76 1.70
C ALA A 103 18.02 -9.11 0.93
N ILE A 104 17.80 -7.89 0.44
CA ILE A 104 18.83 -7.11 -0.24
C ILE A 104 19.96 -6.73 0.73
N GLY A 105 19.62 -6.21 1.91
CA GLY A 105 20.59 -5.81 2.93
C GLY A 105 21.51 -6.97 3.35
N LEU A 106 20.93 -8.13 3.63
CA LEU A 106 21.66 -9.35 3.98
C LEU A 106 22.61 -9.79 2.86
N HIS A 107 22.12 -9.79 1.61
CA HIS A 107 22.91 -10.15 0.45
C HIS A 107 24.15 -9.26 0.29
N PHE A 108 24.03 -7.98 0.58
CA PHE A 108 25.15 -7.03 0.55
C PHE A 108 25.94 -6.96 1.88
N GLY A 109 25.75 -7.91 2.78
CA GLY A 109 26.55 -8.06 4.01
C GLY A 109 26.22 -7.06 5.11
N VAL A 110 25.04 -6.46 5.09
CA VAL A 110 24.59 -5.60 6.21
C VAL A 110 24.19 -6.50 7.38
N ALA A 111 24.75 -6.25 8.54
CA ALA A 111 24.45 -7.05 9.73
C ALA A 111 22.94 -6.94 10.11
N PRO A 112 22.30 -8.05 10.52
CA PRO A 112 20.87 -8.09 10.86
C PRO A 112 20.42 -7.00 11.84
N GLN A 113 21.21 -6.70 12.84
CA GLN A 113 20.93 -5.64 13.83
C GLN A 113 20.88 -4.25 13.20
N LYS A 114 21.75 -3.99 12.22
CA LYS A 114 21.76 -2.71 11.48
C LYS A 114 20.55 -2.61 10.55
N ILE A 115 20.12 -3.72 9.96
CA ILE A 115 18.90 -3.78 9.15
C ILE A 115 17.70 -3.46 10.02
N CYS A 116 17.51 -4.16 11.16
CA CYS A 116 16.41 -3.86 12.10
C CYS A 116 16.41 -2.39 12.49
N HIS A 117 17.54 -1.86 12.94
CA HIS A 117 17.66 -0.46 13.35
C HIS A 117 17.29 0.52 12.22
N ALA A 118 17.69 0.23 10.98
CA ALA A 118 17.34 1.08 9.84
C ALA A 118 15.83 1.06 9.55
N LEU A 119 15.17 -0.10 9.62
CA LEU A 119 13.74 -0.25 9.40
C LEU A 119 12.91 0.40 10.51
N GLU A 120 13.34 0.29 11.76
CA GLU A 120 12.72 0.94 12.93
C GLU A 120 12.79 2.46 12.86
N ASN A 121 13.86 3.02 12.29
CA ASN A 121 14.06 4.47 12.21
C ASN A 121 13.63 5.08 10.87
N TYR A 122 13.14 4.26 9.93
CA TYR A 122 12.66 4.77 8.66
C TYR A 122 11.31 5.49 8.83
N ILE A 123 11.29 6.78 8.61
CA ILE A 123 10.09 7.61 8.61
C ILE A 123 9.74 7.95 7.16
N PRO A 124 8.59 7.51 6.62
CA PRO A 124 8.19 7.87 5.27
C PRO A 124 7.91 9.37 5.15
N SER A 125 8.36 9.98 4.06
CA SER A 125 8.22 11.43 3.81
C SER A 125 7.58 11.76 2.45
N ASN A 126 7.02 10.74 1.78
CA ASN A 126 6.58 10.84 0.38
C ASN A 126 5.07 10.59 0.21
N ASN A 127 4.27 10.87 1.21
CA ASN A 127 2.81 10.63 1.24
C ASN A 127 2.44 9.16 0.94
N ARG A 128 3.28 8.20 1.37
CA ARG A 128 3.02 6.76 1.26
C ARG A 128 3.01 6.14 2.65
N SER A 129 1.87 5.57 3.04
CA SER A 129 1.71 4.86 4.30
C SER A 129 2.18 5.66 5.53
N GLN A 130 2.05 6.98 5.47
CA GLN A 130 2.52 7.91 6.49
C GLN A 130 1.40 8.22 7.49
N LEU A 131 1.70 8.09 8.78
CA LEU A 131 0.85 8.66 9.83
C LEU A 131 1.32 10.08 10.12
N THR A 132 0.41 11.04 10.00
CA THR A 132 0.65 12.45 10.31
C THR A 132 -0.31 12.88 11.41
N GLU A 133 0.21 13.44 12.50
CA GLU A 133 -0.62 14.02 13.55
C GLU A 133 -0.76 15.53 13.30
N THR A 134 -1.99 15.99 13.32
CA THR A 134 -2.34 17.41 13.25
C THR A 134 -2.92 17.85 14.62
N PRO A 135 -3.13 19.14 14.87
CA PRO A 135 -3.76 19.58 16.12
C PRO A 135 -5.17 19.00 16.33
N ASN A 136 -5.85 18.59 15.27
CA ASN A 136 -7.23 18.15 15.34
C ASN A 136 -7.43 16.67 15.01
N ASN A 137 -6.55 16.03 14.22
CA ASN A 137 -6.79 14.71 13.66
C ASN A 137 -5.50 13.89 13.57
N LYS A 138 -5.65 12.58 13.33
CA LYS A 138 -4.56 11.67 12.94
C LYS A 138 -4.82 11.18 11.52
N LEU A 139 -3.90 11.46 10.62
CA LEU A 139 -4.05 11.25 9.19
C LEU A 139 -3.20 10.08 8.71
N VAL A 140 -3.81 9.11 8.08
CA VAL A 140 -3.11 8.06 7.31
C VAL A 140 -3.07 8.54 5.87
N VAL A 141 -1.93 9.10 5.45
CA VAL A 141 -1.76 9.71 4.13
C VAL A 141 -1.11 8.73 3.16
N ASP A 142 -1.83 8.38 2.10
CA ASP A 142 -1.37 7.53 1.00
C ASP A 142 -1.89 8.09 -0.34
N ALA A 143 -1.52 9.34 -0.64
CA ALA A 143 -2.05 10.13 -1.75
C ALA A 143 -1.07 10.26 -2.94
N TYR A 144 -0.14 9.32 -3.10
CA TYR A 144 0.79 9.30 -4.22
C TYR A 144 0.21 8.61 -5.45
N ASN A 145 -0.44 7.45 -5.27
CA ASN A 145 -1.09 6.70 -6.34
C ASN A 145 -2.23 5.84 -5.78
N ALA A 146 -3.20 5.52 -6.64
CA ALA A 146 -4.32 4.67 -6.31
C ALA A 146 -4.67 3.74 -7.46
N ASN A 147 -4.84 2.46 -7.13
CA ASN A 147 -5.37 1.42 -7.99
C ASN A 147 -6.27 0.49 -7.16
N PRO A 148 -7.08 -0.39 -7.77
CA PRO A 148 -8.04 -1.22 -7.05
C PRO A 148 -7.43 -2.04 -5.90
N SER A 149 -6.31 -2.72 -6.13
CA SER A 149 -5.65 -3.53 -5.10
C SER A 149 -5.12 -2.70 -3.95
N SER A 150 -4.50 -1.56 -4.23
CA SER A 150 -3.97 -0.67 -3.18
C SER A 150 -5.07 0.04 -2.40
N MET A 151 -6.23 0.34 -3.03
CA MET A 151 -7.41 0.85 -2.35
C MET A 151 -7.99 -0.18 -1.40
N ALA A 152 -8.18 -1.41 -1.88
CA ALA A 152 -8.69 -2.51 -1.06
C ALA A 152 -7.78 -2.79 0.15
N ALA A 153 -6.47 -2.87 -0.06
CA ALA A 153 -5.50 -3.08 1.00
C ALA A 153 -5.51 -1.95 2.04
N ALA A 154 -5.62 -0.68 1.61
CA ALA A 154 -5.66 0.46 2.52
C ALA A 154 -6.96 0.49 3.34
N ILE A 155 -8.11 0.20 2.72
CA ILE A 155 -9.41 0.15 3.40
C ILE A 155 -9.42 -0.99 4.43
N GLU A 156 -8.96 -2.18 4.05
CA GLU A 156 -8.91 -3.34 4.95
C GLU A 156 -7.98 -3.08 6.14
N ASN A 157 -6.78 -2.55 5.88
CA ASN A 157 -5.88 -2.16 6.95
C ASN A 157 -6.52 -1.12 7.88
N PHE A 158 -7.15 -0.09 7.33
CA PHE A 158 -7.82 0.94 8.10
C PHE A 158 -9.02 0.38 8.90
N ARG A 159 -9.73 -0.63 8.36
CA ARG A 159 -10.78 -1.35 9.07
C ARG A 159 -10.25 -2.06 10.30
N LEU A 160 -9.10 -2.73 10.17
CA LEU A 160 -8.46 -3.52 11.24
C LEU A 160 -7.80 -2.67 12.33
N MET A 161 -7.50 -1.40 12.07
CA MET A 161 -6.95 -0.52 13.10
C MET A 161 -7.91 -0.42 14.28
N ALA A 162 -7.42 -0.69 15.49
CA ALA A 162 -8.18 -0.56 16.74
C ALA A 162 -8.25 0.92 17.19
N VAL A 163 -8.97 1.74 16.42
CA VAL A 163 -9.13 3.19 16.67
C VAL A 163 -10.57 3.61 16.47
N ASP A 164 -10.98 4.61 17.23
CA ASP A 164 -12.30 5.20 17.15
C ASP A 164 -12.38 6.30 16.09
N ASN A 165 -13.60 6.74 15.76
CA ASN A 165 -13.87 7.89 14.89
C ASN A 165 -13.16 7.83 13.52
N LYS A 166 -13.29 6.70 12.82
CA LYS A 166 -12.74 6.52 11.49
C LYS A 166 -13.45 7.38 10.45
N MET A 167 -12.66 8.04 9.61
CA MET A 167 -13.13 8.77 8.44
C MET A 167 -12.25 8.41 7.23
N ALA A 168 -12.83 8.36 6.03
CA ALA A 168 -12.07 8.14 4.81
C ALA A 168 -12.32 9.26 3.80
N ILE A 169 -11.26 9.78 3.18
CA ILE A 169 -11.32 10.73 2.05
C ILE A 169 -10.61 10.04 0.89
N LEU A 170 -11.39 9.52 -0.07
CA LEU A 170 -10.85 8.73 -1.17
C LEU A 170 -11.06 9.44 -2.50
N GLY A 171 -9.99 9.56 -3.26
CA GLY A 171 -9.98 10.17 -4.59
C GLY A 171 -9.94 9.16 -5.72
N ASP A 172 -10.37 9.59 -6.90
CA ASP A 172 -10.42 8.76 -8.10
C ASP A 172 -9.13 7.98 -8.35
N MET A 173 -9.31 6.74 -8.79
CA MET A 173 -8.27 5.92 -9.40
C MET A 173 -8.16 6.28 -10.89
N ARG A 174 -6.94 6.27 -11.41
CA ARG A 174 -6.65 6.56 -12.82
C ARG A 174 -6.18 5.31 -13.56
N GLU A 175 -6.14 5.40 -14.88
CA GLU A 175 -5.57 4.37 -15.77
C GLU A 175 -6.28 3.01 -15.73
N LEU A 176 -7.59 2.99 -15.42
CA LEU A 176 -8.38 1.77 -15.35
C LEU A 176 -9.08 1.42 -16.68
N GLY A 177 -9.15 2.37 -17.65
CA GLY A 177 -9.82 2.16 -18.91
C GLY A 177 -11.31 1.84 -18.71
N GLU A 178 -11.81 0.81 -19.38
CA GLU A 178 -13.21 0.37 -19.33
C GLU A 178 -13.66 -0.12 -17.95
N ALA A 179 -12.73 -0.60 -17.12
CA ALA A 179 -13.03 -1.08 -15.76
C ALA A 179 -13.30 0.06 -14.75
N THR A 180 -13.13 1.33 -15.17
CA THR A 180 -13.18 2.49 -14.27
C THR A 180 -14.45 2.53 -13.42
N ALA A 181 -15.63 2.36 -14.02
CA ALA A 181 -16.90 2.47 -13.31
C ALA A 181 -17.09 1.32 -12.31
N GLU A 182 -16.77 0.10 -12.72
CA GLU A 182 -16.88 -1.10 -11.90
C GLU A 182 -15.96 -1.05 -10.70
N GLU A 183 -14.68 -0.68 -10.91
CA GLU A 183 -13.68 -0.67 -9.84
C GLU A 183 -13.96 0.44 -8.81
N HIS A 184 -14.48 1.62 -9.22
CA HIS A 184 -14.89 2.64 -8.28
C HIS A 184 -16.12 2.20 -7.46
N GLN A 185 -17.07 1.49 -8.08
CA GLN A 185 -18.21 0.93 -7.36
C GLN A 185 -17.75 -0.12 -6.34
N LYS A 186 -16.85 -1.04 -6.71
CA LYS A 186 -16.28 -2.03 -5.78
C LYS A 186 -15.63 -1.37 -4.56
N VAL A 187 -14.90 -0.27 -4.75
CA VAL A 187 -14.31 0.49 -3.63
C VAL A 187 -15.39 1.07 -2.72
N ALA A 188 -16.46 1.64 -3.28
CA ALA A 188 -17.57 2.16 -2.49
C ALA A 188 -18.27 1.06 -1.68
N ASP A 189 -18.50 -0.10 -2.30
CA ASP A 189 -19.11 -1.28 -1.65
C ASP A 189 -18.19 -1.84 -0.54
N LEU A 190 -16.88 -1.86 -0.77
CA LEU A 190 -15.89 -2.30 0.22
C LEU A 190 -15.89 -1.41 1.47
N LEU A 191 -16.04 -0.09 1.31
CA LEU A 191 -16.15 0.83 2.44
C LEU A 191 -17.41 0.54 3.29
N VAL A 192 -18.53 0.23 2.64
CA VAL A 192 -19.76 -0.19 3.32
C VAL A 192 -19.53 -1.51 4.08
N ALA A 193 -18.94 -2.51 3.43
CA ALA A 193 -18.64 -3.80 4.05
C ALA A 193 -17.63 -3.67 5.22
N ALA A 194 -16.70 -2.72 5.13
CA ALA A 194 -15.73 -2.40 6.19
C ALA A 194 -16.35 -1.65 7.39
N GLY A 195 -17.62 -1.23 7.30
CA GLY A 195 -18.31 -0.47 8.36
C GLY A 195 -17.78 0.96 8.54
N ILE A 196 -17.08 1.53 7.53
CA ILE A 196 -16.59 2.91 7.56
C ILE A 196 -17.72 3.81 7.04
N THR A 197 -18.38 4.52 7.95
CA THR A 197 -19.60 5.28 7.63
C THR A 197 -19.35 6.76 7.30
N ASN A 198 -18.27 7.35 7.85
CA ASN A 198 -17.89 8.74 7.54
C ASN A 198 -16.92 8.72 6.35
N VAL A 199 -17.46 8.88 5.14
CA VAL A 199 -16.70 8.77 3.90
C VAL A 199 -16.97 9.95 2.98
N TRP A 200 -15.89 10.52 2.46
CA TRP A 200 -15.89 11.53 1.41
C TRP A 200 -15.23 10.95 0.17
N LEU A 201 -15.97 10.91 -0.93
CA LEU A 201 -15.52 10.42 -2.23
C LEU A 201 -15.25 11.61 -3.14
N VAL A 202 -14.09 11.64 -3.80
CA VAL A 202 -13.61 12.82 -4.53
C VAL A 202 -13.25 12.44 -5.97
N GLY A 203 -13.89 13.11 -6.92
CA GLY A 203 -13.63 12.95 -8.35
C GLY A 203 -14.86 12.57 -9.16
N GLU A 204 -14.74 12.67 -10.47
CA GLU A 204 -15.83 12.43 -11.40
C GLU A 204 -16.29 10.97 -11.45
N ASN A 205 -15.36 10.03 -11.25
CA ASN A 205 -15.65 8.60 -11.31
C ASN A 205 -16.34 8.13 -10.03
N PHE A 206 -15.85 8.54 -8.87
CA PHE A 206 -16.59 8.32 -7.62
C PHE A 206 -17.94 9.05 -7.62
N GLY A 207 -18.04 10.20 -8.30
CA GLY A 207 -19.31 10.91 -8.49
C GLY A 207 -20.41 10.03 -9.11
N LYS A 208 -20.04 9.08 -9.96
CA LYS A 208 -20.97 8.17 -10.68
C LYS A 208 -21.35 6.90 -9.88
N THR A 209 -20.69 6.60 -8.77
CA THR A 209 -20.99 5.42 -7.97
C THR A 209 -22.36 5.51 -7.31
N VAL A 210 -22.98 4.37 -7.04
CA VAL A 210 -24.26 4.28 -6.30
C VAL A 210 -23.94 4.07 -4.81
N THR A 211 -24.05 5.14 -4.02
CA THR A 211 -23.78 5.11 -2.58
C THR A 211 -24.38 6.33 -1.89
N THR A 212 -24.57 6.23 -0.57
CA THR A 212 -25.02 7.34 0.28
C THR A 212 -23.88 8.21 0.78
N PHE A 213 -22.64 7.88 0.49
CA PHE A 213 -21.47 8.65 0.90
C PHE A 213 -21.45 10.03 0.27
N LYS A 214 -20.85 10.97 0.99
CA LYS A 214 -20.70 12.34 0.50
C LYS A 214 -19.73 12.37 -0.66
N LYS A 215 -20.09 13.08 -1.73
CA LYS A 215 -19.31 13.17 -2.95
C LYS A 215 -18.91 14.60 -3.24
N PHE A 216 -17.71 14.76 -3.77
CA PHE A 216 -17.11 16.02 -4.16
C PHE A 216 -16.55 15.89 -5.56
N LYS A 217 -16.69 16.92 -6.34
CA LYS A 217 -16.18 16.94 -7.71
C LYS A 217 -14.65 16.92 -7.75
N ASP A 218 -14.02 17.68 -6.86
CA ASP A 218 -12.58 17.86 -6.82
C ASP A 218 -12.10 18.23 -5.40
N VAL A 219 -10.78 18.42 -5.24
CA VAL A 219 -10.16 18.78 -3.97
C VAL A 219 -10.58 20.16 -3.46
N GLU A 220 -10.95 21.09 -4.34
CA GLU A 220 -11.35 22.45 -3.93
C GLU A 220 -12.71 22.43 -3.21
N GLU A 221 -13.63 21.59 -3.66
CA GLU A 221 -14.89 21.37 -2.93
C GLU A 221 -14.64 20.72 -1.55
N VAL A 222 -13.67 19.80 -1.46
CA VAL A 222 -13.28 19.20 -0.16
C VAL A 222 -12.68 20.25 0.76
N LYS A 223 -11.79 21.11 0.29
CA LYS A 223 -11.21 22.22 1.08
C LYS A 223 -12.29 23.15 1.61
N ALA A 224 -13.25 23.53 0.77
CA ALA A 224 -14.38 24.36 1.18
C ALA A 224 -15.23 23.68 2.27
N GLU A 225 -15.43 22.36 2.16
CA GLU A 225 -16.17 21.59 3.17
C GLU A 225 -15.38 21.45 4.47
N ILE A 226 -14.06 21.23 4.43
CA ILE A 226 -13.20 21.22 5.61
C ILE A 226 -13.31 22.56 6.34
N ALA A 227 -13.23 23.67 5.62
CA ALA A 227 -13.37 25.01 6.22
C ALA A 227 -14.75 25.21 6.89
N ARG A 228 -15.81 24.59 6.33
CA ARG A 228 -17.18 24.70 6.86
C ARG A 228 -17.42 23.83 8.10
N CYS A 229 -16.99 22.55 8.09
CA CYS A 229 -17.35 21.58 9.14
C CYS A 229 -16.23 21.26 10.12
N GLN A 230 -14.97 21.60 9.76
CA GLN A 230 -13.77 21.40 10.59
C GLN A 230 -13.75 20.02 11.29
N PRO A 231 -13.52 18.91 10.57
CA PRO A 231 -13.44 17.58 11.18
C PRO A 231 -12.42 17.55 12.31
N LYS A 232 -12.79 16.98 13.47
CA LYS A 232 -11.93 16.91 14.66
C LYS A 232 -12.03 15.55 15.33
N ASN A 233 -10.93 15.15 15.96
CA ASN A 233 -10.81 13.89 16.70
C ASN A 233 -11.07 12.64 15.85
N HIS A 234 -10.66 12.68 14.57
CA HIS A 234 -10.78 11.56 13.66
C HIS A 234 -9.42 10.94 13.36
N TYR A 235 -9.43 9.62 13.11
CA TYR A 235 -8.44 8.97 12.26
C TYR A 235 -8.95 9.05 10.82
N ILE A 236 -8.17 9.68 9.93
CA ILE A 236 -8.59 9.96 8.55
C ILE A 236 -7.69 9.25 7.56
N LEU A 237 -8.23 8.28 6.82
CA LEU A 237 -7.53 7.70 5.67
C LEU A 237 -7.67 8.64 4.47
N ILE A 238 -6.56 9.13 3.93
CA ILE A 238 -6.52 9.98 2.74
C ILE A 238 -5.79 9.20 1.63
N LYS A 239 -6.53 8.78 0.59
CA LYS A 239 -5.97 8.01 -0.52
C LYS A 239 -6.60 8.38 -1.85
N GLY A 240 -5.77 8.49 -2.89
CA GLY A 240 -6.20 8.79 -4.24
C GLY A 240 -5.03 8.84 -5.21
N SER A 241 -5.32 8.89 -6.51
CA SER A 241 -4.29 9.15 -7.51
C SER A 241 -3.73 10.56 -7.33
N ASN A 242 -2.45 10.76 -7.65
CA ASN A 242 -1.76 12.05 -7.52
C ASN A 242 -2.56 13.22 -8.12
N GLY A 243 -3.19 12.99 -9.27
CA GLY A 243 -3.99 14.02 -9.96
C GLY A 243 -5.27 14.43 -9.24
N THR A 244 -5.70 13.76 -8.16
CA THR A 244 -6.80 14.22 -7.31
C THR A 244 -6.35 15.25 -6.28
N LYS A 245 -5.04 15.45 -6.14
CA LYS A 245 -4.38 16.42 -5.26
C LYS A 245 -4.76 16.32 -3.78
N LEU A 246 -5.22 15.16 -3.32
CA LEU A 246 -5.58 14.96 -1.91
C LEU A 246 -4.41 15.16 -0.94
N TYR A 247 -3.17 15.15 -1.43
CA TYR A 247 -1.98 15.48 -0.66
C TYR A 247 -1.93 16.94 -0.16
N GLU A 248 -2.83 17.80 -0.63
CA GLU A 248 -2.97 19.19 -0.16
C GLU A 248 -3.86 19.30 1.09
N LEU A 249 -4.61 18.25 1.46
CA LEU A 249 -5.57 18.29 2.56
C LEU A 249 -4.94 18.22 3.98
N PRO A 250 -3.80 17.55 4.21
CA PRO A 250 -3.24 17.39 5.56
C PRO A 250 -3.02 18.70 6.32
N GLU A 251 -2.66 19.77 5.64
CA GLU A 251 -2.43 21.09 6.26
C GLU A 251 -3.72 21.79 6.71
N LEU A 252 -4.88 21.30 6.25
CA LEU A 252 -6.20 21.88 6.55
C LEU A 252 -7.00 21.08 7.57
N LEU A 253 -6.56 19.86 7.92
CA LEU A 253 -7.20 18.89 8.79
C LEU A 253 -6.51 18.82 10.15
#